data_c8a4ec1e4ff4eeb0750625d6702c3ce3
#
_entry.id   c8a4ec1e4ff4eeb0750625d6702c3ce3
#
_cell.length_a   1.000
_cell.length_b   1.000
_cell.length_c   1.000
_cell.angle_alpha   90.00
_cell.angle_beta   90.00
_cell.angle_gamma   90.00
#
_symmetry.space_group_name_H-M   'P 1'
#
loop_
_entity.id
_entity.type
_entity.pdbx_description
1 polymer ?
#
loop_
_entity_poly.entity_id
_entity_poly.type
_entity_poly.pdbx_seq_one_letter_code
_entity_poly.pdbx_strand_id
1 'polypeptide(L)'
;MDARAKLVVLLVFLTAVATTSKHVPWIYGGYFVLLGAAIFMARLPVLAMLSRAAWVLPFSAIFAAMTWWAGDFAAALVLIVKSFLSILAALTLAASTPWTRLLDALLFLRVPRPLLLVIQFLARYLFVVADQVAHMRQAAYSRGGARSAQAFQAAAGAVGVLFARSWERADGIYQAMLARGFTGRFPAPSAVPFLARDAIFLCLSIAATVLVRLAL
;
A
#
# COMPACT_ATOMS: atom_id res chain seq x y z
N MET A 1 6.61 17.30 2.21
CA MET A 1 5.16 17.11 2.36
C MET A 1 4.91 15.99 3.34
N ASP A 2 4.06 16.22 4.33
CA ASP A 2 3.80 15.26 5.40
C ASP A 2 2.96 14.07 4.85
N ALA A 3 3.30 12.85 5.29
CA ALA A 3 2.58 11.62 4.91
C ALA A 3 1.11 11.63 5.36
N ARG A 4 0.82 12.30 6.47
CA ARG A 4 -0.54 12.47 7.00
C ARG A 4 -1.44 13.22 6.03
N ALA A 5 -0.96 14.36 5.50
CA ALA A 5 -1.71 15.15 4.53
C ALA A 5 -1.98 14.35 3.24
N LYS A 6 -0.96 13.65 2.72
CA LYS A 6 -1.10 12.82 1.53
C LYS A 6 -2.10 11.68 1.71
N LEU A 7 -2.11 11.04 2.90
CA LEU A 7 -3.03 9.94 3.19
C LEU A 7 -4.48 10.45 3.28
N VAL A 8 -4.73 11.60 3.93
CA VAL A 8 -6.06 12.22 3.99
C VAL A 8 -6.53 12.60 2.58
N VAL A 9 -5.66 13.23 1.77
CA VAL A 9 -5.99 13.58 0.37
C VAL A 9 -6.35 12.34 -0.44
N LEU A 10 -5.59 11.23 -0.29
CA LEU A 10 -5.91 9.98 -0.95
C LEU A 10 -7.30 9.47 -0.54
N LEU A 11 -7.62 9.45 0.75
CA LEU A 11 -8.93 8.98 1.23
C LEU A 11 -10.07 9.84 0.69
N VAL A 12 -9.92 11.17 0.72
CA VAL A 12 -10.92 12.10 0.16
C VAL A 12 -11.06 11.89 -1.35
N PHE A 13 -9.96 11.71 -2.08
CA PHE A 13 -9.99 11.43 -3.50
C PHE A 13 -10.71 10.11 -3.82
N LEU A 14 -10.38 9.03 -3.09
CA LEU A 14 -11.02 7.72 -3.28
C LEU A 14 -12.52 7.78 -2.98
N THR A 15 -12.93 8.46 -1.91
CA THR A 15 -14.35 8.63 -1.59
C THR A 15 -15.08 9.46 -2.64
N ALA A 16 -14.45 10.51 -3.17
CA ALA A 16 -15.00 11.32 -4.26
C ALA A 16 -15.19 10.48 -5.53
N VAL A 17 -14.17 9.74 -5.96
CA VAL A 17 -14.25 8.85 -7.14
C VAL A 17 -15.31 7.76 -6.94
N ALA A 18 -15.37 7.14 -5.76
CA ALA A 18 -16.33 6.07 -5.46
C ALA A 18 -17.78 6.58 -5.53
N THR A 19 -18.05 7.76 -4.99
CA THR A 19 -19.40 8.36 -4.88
C THR A 19 -19.85 9.11 -6.14
N THR A 20 -18.98 9.30 -7.14
CA THR A 20 -19.34 9.96 -8.41
C THR A 20 -20.29 9.08 -9.22
N SER A 21 -21.39 9.66 -9.75
CA SER A 21 -22.39 8.92 -10.51
C SER A 21 -21.90 8.53 -11.92
N LYS A 22 -22.55 7.51 -12.52
CA LYS A 22 -22.20 7.00 -13.85
C LYS A 22 -22.65 7.92 -15.00
N HIS A 23 -23.50 8.91 -14.74
CA HIS A 23 -24.16 9.69 -15.77
C HIS A 23 -23.31 10.81 -16.38
N VAL A 24 -22.13 11.10 -15.81
CA VAL A 24 -21.31 12.24 -16.22
C VAL A 24 -19.86 11.84 -16.48
N PRO A 25 -19.55 11.32 -17.67
CA PRO A 25 -18.24 10.73 -17.98
C PRO A 25 -17.09 11.76 -17.99
N TRP A 26 -17.34 13.02 -18.28
CA TRP A 26 -16.30 14.07 -18.35
C TRP A 26 -15.67 14.44 -16.99
N ILE A 27 -16.35 14.17 -15.86
CA ILE A 27 -15.79 14.34 -14.52
C ILE A 27 -14.56 13.48 -14.30
N TYR A 28 -14.58 12.27 -14.84
CA TYR A 28 -13.44 11.38 -14.71
C TYR A 28 -12.20 11.95 -15.40
N GLY A 29 -12.38 12.74 -16.47
CA GLY A 29 -11.31 13.54 -17.08
C GLY A 29 -10.67 14.53 -16.10
N GLY A 30 -11.47 15.22 -15.29
CA GLY A 30 -10.97 16.09 -14.23
C GLY A 30 -10.14 15.36 -13.18
N TYR A 31 -10.57 14.17 -12.75
CA TYR A 31 -9.79 13.34 -11.83
C TYR A 31 -8.49 12.83 -12.46
N PHE A 32 -8.47 12.52 -13.75
CA PHE A 32 -7.23 12.18 -14.47
C PHE A 32 -6.24 13.34 -14.51
N VAL A 33 -6.72 14.55 -14.76
CA VAL A 33 -5.88 15.76 -14.74
C VAL A 33 -5.30 16.02 -13.35
N LEU A 34 -6.11 15.90 -12.30
CA LEU A 34 -5.64 16.06 -10.91
C LEU A 34 -4.57 15.04 -10.54
N LEU A 35 -4.79 13.76 -10.89
CA LEU A 35 -3.80 12.71 -10.65
C LEU A 35 -2.54 12.90 -11.49
N GLY A 36 -2.68 13.27 -12.76
CA GLY A 36 -1.56 13.57 -13.64
C GLY A 36 -0.70 14.71 -13.08
N ALA A 37 -1.32 15.78 -12.59
CA ALA A 37 -0.63 16.88 -11.94
C ALA A 37 0.10 16.42 -10.65
N ALA A 38 -0.54 15.58 -9.83
CA ALA A 38 0.07 15.02 -8.62
C ALA A 38 1.31 14.15 -8.94
N ILE A 39 1.23 13.29 -9.97
CA ILE A 39 2.34 12.44 -10.42
C ILE A 39 3.49 13.31 -10.96
N PHE A 40 3.16 14.33 -11.75
CA PHE A 40 4.15 15.26 -12.30
C PHE A 40 4.86 16.07 -11.20
N MET A 41 4.11 16.61 -10.24
CA MET A 41 4.69 17.33 -9.08
C MET A 41 5.54 16.41 -8.21
N ALA A 42 5.20 15.14 -8.07
CA ALA A 42 5.98 14.14 -7.35
C ALA A 42 7.21 13.65 -8.15
N ARG A 43 7.38 14.08 -9.40
CA ARG A 43 8.46 13.65 -10.32
C ARG A 43 8.56 12.13 -10.46
N LEU A 44 7.42 11.45 -10.46
CA LEU A 44 7.37 9.99 -10.59
C LEU A 44 7.40 9.59 -12.08
N PRO A 45 7.96 8.41 -12.41
CA PRO A 45 7.97 7.90 -13.77
C PRO A 45 6.54 7.50 -14.19
N VAL A 46 5.87 8.36 -14.95
CA VAL A 46 4.47 8.19 -15.36
C VAL A 46 4.25 6.84 -16.05
N LEU A 47 5.15 6.46 -16.98
CA LEU A 47 5.03 5.22 -17.75
C LEU A 47 5.03 3.97 -16.84
N ALA A 48 5.91 3.95 -15.83
CA ALA A 48 5.98 2.86 -14.87
C ALA A 48 4.76 2.82 -13.93
N MET A 49 4.15 3.98 -13.64
CA MET A 49 2.92 4.04 -12.86
C MET A 49 1.73 3.49 -13.66
N LEU A 50 1.61 3.91 -14.92
CA LEU A 50 0.55 3.44 -15.81
C LEU A 50 0.64 1.93 -16.07
N SER A 51 1.85 1.40 -16.34
CA SER A 51 2.04 -0.03 -16.54
C SER A 51 1.68 -0.85 -15.32
N ARG A 52 2.05 -0.40 -14.11
CA ARG A 52 1.66 -1.06 -12.85
C ARG A 52 0.15 -0.98 -12.59
N ALA A 53 -0.48 0.15 -12.88
CA ALA A 53 -1.92 0.31 -12.74
C ALA A 53 -2.68 -0.58 -13.74
N ALA A 54 -2.12 -0.82 -14.93
CA ALA A 54 -2.71 -1.67 -15.96
C ALA A 54 -2.86 -3.15 -15.52
N TRP A 55 -2.03 -3.64 -14.59
CA TRP A 55 -2.17 -4.98 -14.04
C TRP A 55 -3.49 -5.25 -13.29
N VAL A 56 -4.19 -4.20 -12.89
CA VAL A 56 -5.51 -4.31 -12.25
C VAL A 56 -6.64 -4.41 -13.28
N LEU A 57 -6.41 -3.98 -14.52
CA LEU A 57 -7.42 -3.97 -15.57
C LEU A 57 -8.05 -5.35 -15.84
N PRO A 58 -7.31 -6.47 -15.93
CA PRO A 58 -7.93 -7.78 -16.13
C PRO A 58 -8.95 -8.16 -15.06
N PHE A 59 -8.66 -7.82 -13.79
CA PHE A 59 -9.56 -8.09 -12.68
C PHE A 59 -10.82 -7.22 -12.76
N SER A 60 -10.67 -5.92 -13.01
CA SER A 60 -11.83 -5.01 -13.16
C SER A 60 -12.63 -5.31 -14.42
N ALA A 61 -12.00 -5.82 -15.49
CA ALA A 61 -12.67 -6.21 -16.74
C ALA A 61 -13.65 -7.38 -16.55
N ILE A 62 -13.36 -8.32 -15.64
CA ILE A 62 -14.27 -9.42 -15.33
C ILE A 62 -15.60 -8.88 -14.76
N PHE A 63 -15.53 -7.95 -13.80
CA PHE A 63 -16.72 -7.31 -13.24
C PHE A 63 -17.43 -6.40 -14.24
N ALA A 64 -16.66 -5.71 -15.07
CA ALA A 64 -17.21 -4.88 -16.16
C ALA A 64 -17.95 -5.74 -17.20
N ALA A 65 -17.44 -6.92 -17.52
CA ALA A 65 -18.13 -7.86 -18.43
C ALA A 65 -19.47 -8.35 -17.85
N MET A 66 -19.55 -8.59 -16.54
CA MET A 66 -20.80 -8.93 -15.87
C MET A 66 -21.84 -7.80 -15.95
N THR A 67 -21.41 -6.56 -15.71
CA THR A 67 -22.31 -5.39 -15.80
C THR A 67 -22.72 -5.11 -17.24
N TRP A 68 -21.86 -5.35 -18.21
CA TRP A 68 -22.21 -5.27 -19.62
C TRP A 68 -23.27 -6.32 -20.01
N TRP A 69 -23.08 -7.56 -19.55
CA TRP A 69 -24.08 -8.62 -19.80
C TRP A 69 -25.44 -8.30 -19.18
N ALA A 70 -25.46 -7.56 -18.07
CA ALA A 70 -26.69 -7.05 -17.46
C ALA A 70 -27.33 -5.88 -18.22
N GLY A 71 -26.75 -5.45 -19.35
CA GLY A 71 -27.29 -4.41 -20.25
C GLY A 71 -26.83 -2.98 -19.93
N ASP A 72 -25.94 -2.76 -18.96
CA ASP A 72 -25.47 -1.42 -18.57
C ASP A 72 -24.03 -1.18 -19.00
N PHE A 73 -23.83 -0.87 -20.28
CA PHE A 73 -22.51 -0.59 -20.85
C PHE A 73 -21.83 0.63 -20.19
N ALA A 74 -22.62 1.66 -19.85
CA ALA A 74 -22.07 2.86 -19.22
C ALA A 74 -21.49 2.54 -17.83
N ALA A 75 -22.17 1.72 -17.03
CA ALA A 75 -21.68 1.28 -15.74
C ALA A 75 -20.41 0.44 -15.86
N ALA A 76 -20.32 -0.42 -16.89
CA ALA A 76 -19.13 -1.23 -17.13
C ALA A 76 -17.89 -0.36 -17.41
N LEU A 77 -17.99 0.64 -18.26
CA LEU A 77 -16.90 1.58 -18.55
C LEU A 77 -16.49 2.38 -17.31
N VAL A 78 -17.47 2.90 -16.58
CA VAL A 78 -17.23 3.67 -15.36
C VAL A 78 -16.52 2.83 -14.29
N LEU A 79 -16.85 1.55 -14.17
CA LEU A 79 -16.22 0.64 -13.23
C LEU A 79 -14.72 0.48 -13.53
N ILE A 80 -14.36 0.29 -14.82
CA ILE A 80 -12.95 0.20 -15.24
C ILE A 80 -12.21 1.51 -14.94
N VAL A 81 -12.80 2.65 -15.28
CA VAL A 81 -12.19 3.96 -15.05
C VAL A 81 -11.99 4.24 -13.56
N LYS A 82 -13.00 3.97 -12.72
CA LYS A 82 -12.91 4.12 -11.26
C LYS A 82 -11.81 3.23 -10.68
N SER A 83 -11.74 1.97 -11.09
CA SER A 83 -10.72 1.02 -10.63
C SER A 83 -9.31 1.51 -11.01
N PHE A 84 -9.15 1.98 -12.25
CA PHE A 84 -7.86 2.48 -12.72
C PHE A 84 -7.43 3.76 -11.98
N LEU A 85 -8.33 4.72 -11.79
CA LEU A 85 -8.06 5.95 -11.02
C LEU A 85 -7.70 5.64 -9.58
N SER A 86 -8.42 4.72 -8.95
CA SER A 86 -8.19 4.34 -7.54
C SER A 86 -6.83 3.70 -7.34
N ILE A 87 -6.45 2.76 -8.21
CA ILE A 87 -5.12 2.13 -8.09
C ILE A 87 -3.99 3.09 -8.43
N LEU A 88 -4.18 3.97 -9.43
CA LEU A 88 -3.20 4.97 -9.80
C LEU A 88 -2.96 5.98 -8.64
N ALA A 89 -4.02 6.38 -7.94
CA ALA A 89 -3.93 7.23 -6.75
C ALA A 89 -3.18 6.52 -5.61
N ALA A 90 -3.50 5.25 -5.34
CA ALA A 90 -2.82 4.46 -4.31
C ALA A 90 -1.33 4.24 -4.64
N LEU A 91 -1.01 3.94 -5.89
CA LEU A 91 0.38 3.81 -6.36
C LEU A 91 1.15 5.12 -6.23
N THR A 92 0.52 6.26 -6.51
CA THR A 92 1.14 7.58 -6.36
C THR A 92 1.50 7.85 -4.90
N LEU A 93 0.63 7.52 -3.95
CA LEU A 93 0.95 7.61 -2.52
C LEU A 93 2.10 6.68 -2.14
N ALA A 94 2.02 5.41 -2.52
CA ALA A 94 3.02 4.39 -2.19
C ALA A 94 4.40 4.72 -2.75
N ALA A 95 4.47 5.25 -3.98
CA ALA A 95 5.73 5.62 -4.61
C ALA A 95 6.31 6.95 -4.10
N SER A 96 5.46 7.88 -3.64
CA SER A 96 5.89 9.20 -3.17
C SER A 96 6.20 9.26 -1.68
N THR A 97 5.91 8.19 -0.92
CA THR A 97 6.00 8.22 0.55
C THR A 97 6.70 6.96 1.05
N PRO A 98 7.83 7.08 1.77
CA PRO A 98 8.49 5.94 2.34
C PRO A 98 7.60 5.26 3.39
N TRP A 99 7.67 3.95 3.42
CA TRP A 99 6.91 3.07 4.28
C TRP A 99 6.89 3.49 5.76
N THR A 100 8.04 3.90 6.32
CA THR A 100 8.14 4.32 7.72
C THR A 100 7.25 5.54 8.03
N ARG A 101 7.20 6.52 7.11
CA ARG A 101 6.33 7.70 7.25
C ARG A 101 4.85 7.37 7.09
N LEU A 102 4.53 6.32 6.32
CA LEU A 102 3.15 5.81 6.22
C LEU A 102 2.67 5.26 7.56
N LEU A 103 3.53 4.56 8.30
CA LEU A 103 3.20 4.05 9.64
C LEU A 103 2.96 5.20 10.63
N ASP A 104 3.76 6.27 10.56
CA ASP A 104 3.55 7.46 11.39
C ASP A 104 2.22 8.17 11.06
N ALA A 105 1.82 8.15 9.78
CA ALA A 105 0.51 8.68 9.37
C ALA A 105 -0.66 7.83 9.89
N LEU A 106 -0.50 6.51 9.99
CA LEU A 106 -1.50 5.61 10.57
C LEU A 106 -1.70 5.84 12.07
N LEU A 107 -0.66 6.27 12.81
CA LEU A 107 -0.81 6.72 14.21
C LEU A 107 -1.78 7.91 14.32
N PHE A 108 -1.75 8.81 13.37
CA PHE A 108 -2.67 9.94 13.34
C PHE A 108 -4.13 9.50 13.13
N LEU A 109 -4.36 8.41 12.40
CA LEU A 109 -5.67 7.79 12.21
C LEU A 109 -6.16 6.98 13.42
N ARG A 110 -5.50 7.12 14.59
CA ARG A 110 -5.82 6.43 15.84
C ARG A 110 -5.68 4.90 15.77
N VAL A 111 -4.86 4.38 14.86
CA VAL A 111 -4.53 2.95 14.85
C VAL A 111 -3.82 2.60 16.16
N PRO A 112 -4.18 1.50 16.85
CA PRO A 112 -3.56 1.09 18.10
C PRO A 112 -2.05 0.91 17.96
N ARG A 113 -1.29 1.49 18.88
CA ARG A 113 0.20 1.41 18.88
C ARG A 113 0.74 -0.01 18.77
N PRO A 114 0.20 -1.02 19.51
CA PRO A 114 0.70 -2.39 19.39
C PRO A 114 0.64 -2.94 17.96
N LEU A 115 -0.41 -2.63 17.21
CA LEU A 115 -0.54 -3.07 15.82
C LEU A 115 0.56 -2.48 14.94
N LEU A 116 0.86 -1.19 15.11
CA LEU A 116 1.93 -0.54 14.35
C LEU A 116 3.32 -1.10 14.68
N LEU A 117 3.55 -1.46 15.96
CA LEU A 117 4.76 -2.15 16.39
C LEU A 117 4.93 -3.49 15.69
N VAL A 118 3.86 -4.29 15.65
CA VAL A 118 3.88 -5.59 14.95
C VAL A 118 4.22 -5.38 13.47
N ILE A 119 3.62 -4.40 12.82
CA ILE A 119 3.88 -4.11 11.40
C ILE A 119 5.33 -3.62 11.19
N GLN A 120 5.87 -2.80 12.09
CA GLN A 120 7.28 -2.36 12.03
C GLN A 120 8.25 -3.53 12.17
N PHE A 121 8.01 -4.43 13.13
CA PHE A 121 8.80 -5.64 13.30
C PHE A 121 8.67 -6.56 12.09
N LEU A 122 7.46 -6.78 11.58
CA LEU A 122 7.21 -7.59 10.40
C LEU A 122 8.02 -7.08 9.21
N ALA A 123 7.96 -5.77 8.94
CA ALA A 123 8.72 -5.18 7.83
C ALA A 123 10.23 -5.33 8.01
N ARG A 124 10.74 -5.16 9.25
CA ARG A 124 12.17 -5.30 9.54
C ARG A 124 12.66 -6.75 9.40
N TYR A 125 11.91 -7.69 9.94
CA TYR A 125 12.33 -9.10 9.97
C TYR A 125 11.95 -9.88 8.72
N LEU A 126 11.06 -9.33 7.86
CA LEU A 126 10.73 -9.93 6.57
C LEU A 126 11.97 -10.20 5.71
N PHE A 127 12.88 -9.23 5.60
CA PHE A 127 14.12 -9.39 4.84
C PHE A 127 15.05 -10.43 5.48
N VAL A 128 15.16 -10.43 6.80
CA VAL A 128 16.00 -11.41 7.52
C VAL A 128 15.48 -12.85 7.31
N VAL A 129 14.15 -13.03 7.37
CA VAL A 129 13.54 -14.35 7.12
C VAL A 129 13.67 -14.73 5.64
N ALA A 130 13.51 -13.78 4.73
CA ALA A 130 13.69 -14.01 3.29
C ALA A 130 15.11 -14.50 2.95
N ASP A 131 16.14 -13.88 3.53
CA ASP A 131 17.54 -14.32 3.38
C ASP A 131 17.75 -15.72 3.96
N GLN A 132 17.15 -16.02 5.10
CA GLN A 132 17.23 -17.34 5.70
C GLN A 132 16.58 -18.41 4.83
N VAL A 133 15.41 -18.10 4.21
CA VAL A 133 14.78 -18.98 3.22
C VAL A 133 15.69 -19.22 2.02
N ALA A 134 16.32 -18.15 1.49
CA ALA A 134 17.24 -18.25 0.37
C ALA A 134 18.41 -19.19 0.69
N HIS A 135 19.05 -19.05 1.85
CA HIS A 135 20.13 -19.93 2.29
C HIS A 135 19.67 -21.39 2.45
N MET A 136 18.49 -21.61 3.07
CA MET A 136 17.94 -22.95 3.23
C MET A 136 17.63 -23.58 1.86
N ARG A 137 17.10 -22.83 0.94
CA ARG A 137 16.83 -23.28 -0.44
C ARG A 137 18.11 -23.64 -1.16
N GLN A 138 19.15 -22.83 -1.06
CA GLN A 138 20.45 -23.11 -1.66
C GLN A 138 21.09 -24.39 -1.07
N ALA A 139 21.01 -24.57 0.24
CA ALA A 139 21.48 -25.79 0.91
C ALA A 139 20.69 -27.05 0.45
N ALA A 140 19.38 -26.93 0.27
CA ALA A 140 18.55 -28.01 -0.26
C ALA A 140 18.93 -28.38 -1.70
N TYR A 141 19.19 -27.38 -2.55
CA TYR A 141 19.67 -27.61 -3.93
C TYR A 141 21.00 -28.35 -3.97
N SER A 142 21.96 -27.97 -3.12
CA SER A 142 23.28 -28.62 -3.03
C SER A 142 23.19 -30.08 -2.57
N ARG A 143 22.13 -30.42 -1.83
CA ARG A 143 21.86 -31.79 -1.37
C ARG A 143 20.98 -32.61 -2.32
N GLY A 144 20.73 -32.13 -3.53
CA GLY A 144 19.92 -32.82 -4.53
C GLY A 144 18.40 -32.77 -4.32
N GLY A 145 17.91 -32.04 -3.33
CA GLY A 145 16.48 -31.97 -2.94
C GLY A 145 15.56 -31.23 -3.92
N ALA A 146 16.11 -30.64 -5.00
CA ALA A 146 15.35 -29.77 -5.90
C ALA A 146 14.54 -30.48 -7.00
N ARG A 147 14.73 -31.78 -7.21
CA ARG A 147 14.24 -32.50 -8.41
C ARG A 147 13.34 -33.70 -8.13
N SER A 148 12.91 -33.95 -6.88
CA SER A 148 12.14 -35.14 -6.55
C SER A 148 10.77 -34.81 -5.92
N ALA A 149 9.86 -35.79 -5.89
CA ALA A 149 8.61 -35.73 -5.13
C ALA A 149 8.84 -35.39 -3.64
N GLN A 150 10.05 -35.61 -3.12
CA GLN A 150 10.49 -35.23 -1.78
C GLN A 150 10.69 -33.71 -1.61
N ALA A 151 10.73 -32.91 -2.70
CA ALA A 151 10.91 -31.46 -2.60
C ALA A 151 9.80 -30.77 -1.78
N PHE A 152 8.58 -31.29 -1.83
CA PHE A 152 7.47 -30.79 -1.03
C PHE A 152 7.66 -31.07 0.47
N GLN A 153 8.09 -32.28 0.82
CA GLN A 153 8.38 -32.63 2.23
C GLN A 153 9.57 -31.83 2.77
N ALA A 154 10.61 -31.65 1.96
CA ALA A 154 11.76 -30.81 2.33
C ALA A 154 11.33 -29.35 2.54
N ALA A 155 10.46 -28.81 1.70
CA ALA A 155 9.90 -27.47 1.86
C ALA A 155 9.04 -27.35 3.13
N ALA A 156 8.19 -28.33 3.41
CA ALA A 156 7.38 -28.37 4.63
C ALA A 156 8.26 -28.42 5.88
N GLY A 157 9.31 -29.27 5.90
CA GLY A 157 10.30 -29.32 6.96
C GLY A 157 11.04 -27.97 7.15
N ALA A 158 11.39 -27.31 6.04
CA ALA A 158 12.01 -26.00 6.09
C ALA A 158 11.12 -24.93 6.74
N VAL A 159 9.79 -24.95 6.49
CA VAL A 159 8.84 -24.07 7.16
C VAL A 159 8.80 -24.30 8.67
N GLY A 160 8.81 -25.56 9.11
CA GLY A 160 8.87 -25.92 10.53
C GLY A 160 10.14 -25.38 11.22
N VAL A 161 11.29 -25.55 10.58
CA VAL A 161 12.58 -25.01 11.09
C VAL A 161 12.57 -23.48 11.10
N LEU A 162 12.02 -22.83 10.06
CA LEU A 162 11.89 -21.37 10.03
C LEU A 162 10.99 -20.85 11.14
N PHE A 163 9.90 -21.54 11.43
CA PHE A 163 9.00 -21.17 12.53
C PHE A 163 9.72 -21.26 13.88
N ALA A 164 10.40 -22.38 14.16
CA ALA A 164 11.17 -22.57 15.40
C ALA A 164 12.23 -21.47 15.57
N ARG A 165 13.03 -21.22 14.54
CA ARG A 165 14.06 -20.16 14.56
C ARG A 165 13.48 -18.76 14.71
N SER A 166 12.30 -18.51 14.12
CA SER A 166 11.62 -17.21 14.24
C SER A 166 11.10 -17.01 15.67
N TRP A 167 10.60 -18.07 16.30
CA TRP A 167 10.17 -18.05 17.69
C TRP A 167 11.32 -17.76 18.65
N GLU A 168 12.42 -18.53 18.56
CA GLU A 168 13.62 -18.30 19.36
C GLU A 168 14.16 -16.87 19.20
N ARG A 169 14.16 -16.36 17.96
CA ARG A 169 14.59 -15.00 17.69
C ARG A 169 13.66 -13.97 18.32
N ALA A 170 12.33 -14.19 18.25
CA ALA A 170 11.34 -13.28 18.85
C ALA A 170 11.52 -13.22 20.37
N ASP A 171 11.73 -14.38 21.03
CA ASP A 171 11.99 -14.42 22.46
C ASP A 171 13.31 -13.73 22.83
N GLY A 172 14.38 -14.00 22.11
CA GLY A 172 15.66 -13.31 22.33
C GLY A 172 15.58 -11.79 22.15
N ILE A 173 14.81 -11.31 21.17
CA ILE A 173 14.57 -9.88 20.96
C ILE A 173 13.78 -9.31 22.15
N TYR A 174 12.76 -10.01 22.59
CA TYR A 174 11.93 -9.58 23.73
C TYR A 174 12.74 -9.47 25.00
N GLN A 175 13.56 -10.48 25.33
CA GLN A 175 14.47 -10.45 26.48
C GLN A 175 15.47 -9.29 26.38
N ALA A 176 16.06 -9.09 25.21
CA ALA A 176 16.97 -7.96 24.97
C ALA A 176 16.29 -6.59 25.14
N MET A 177 15.01 -6.47 24.76
CA MET A 177 14.23 -5.25 24.98
C MET A 177 13.96 -5.01 26.46
N LEU A 178 13.60 -6.07 27.23
CA LEU A 178 13.39 -5.98 28.67
C LEU A 178 14.68 -5.55 29.39
N ALA A 179 15.82 -6.14 29.02
CA ALA A 179 17.13 -5.77 29.57
C ALA A 179 17.50 -4.30 29.30
N ARG A 180 16.94 -3.68 28.24
CA ARG A 180 17.11 -2.26 27.90
C ARG A 180 16.04 -1.36 28.54
N GLY A 181 15.22 -1.88 29.46
CA GLY A 181 14.18 -1.11 30.14
C GLY A 181 12.91 -0.87 29.31
N PHE A 182 12.59 -1.77 28.37
CA PHE A 182 11.36 -1.66 27.59
C PHE A 182 10.11 -1.79 28.47
N THR A 183 9.27 -0.77 28.46
CA THR A 183 8.03 -0.69 29.26
C THR A 183 6.77 -0.90 28.43
N GLY A 184 6.86 -1.59 27.28
CA GLY A 184 5.72 -1.76 26.36
C GLY A 184 5.46 -0.57 25.43
N ARG A 185 6.27 0.48 25.51
CA ARG A 185 6.15 1.67 24.67
C ARG A 185 7.47 1.95 23.96
N PHE A 186 7.42 2.03 22.63
CA PHE A 186 8.53 2.60 21.89
C PHE A 186 8.43 4.13 21.90
N PRO A 187 9.57 4.84 22.02
CA PRO A 187 9.57 6.28 21.81
C PRO A 187 8.97 6.55 20.42
N ALA A 188 7.97 7.42 20.37
CA ALA A 188 7.42 7.84 19.08
C ALA A 188 8.58 8.47 18.27
N PRO A 189 8.74 8.10 16.99
CA PRO A 189 9.63 8.86 16.13
C PRO A 189 9.26 10.34 16.27
N SER A 190 10.26 11.20 16.34
CA SER A 190 10.06 12.65 16.50
C SER A 190 9.00 13.09 15.48
N ALA A 191 7.84 13.51 15.97
CA ALA A 191 6.75 13.93 15.12
C ALA A 191 7.25 15.09 14.27
N VAL A 192 7.38 14.85 12.96
CA VAL A 192 7.72 15.93 12.03
C VAL A 192 6.65 17.00 12.21
N PRO A 193 7.01 18.26 12.53
CA PRO A 193 6.03 19.29 12.76
C PRO A 193 5.21 19.50 11.47
N PHE A 194 3.90 19.58 11.63
CA PHE A 194 2.99 19.87 10.53
C PHE A 194 3.25 21.29 10.06
N LEU A 195 3.81 21.46 8.88
CA LEU A 195 4.13 22.79 8.34
C LEU A 195 2.93 23.40 7.64
N ALA A 196 2.88 24.75 7.61
CA ALA A 196 1.85 25.48 6.87
C ALA A 196 1.72 25.04 5.40
N ARG A 197 2.83 24.61 4.78
CA ARG A 197 2.85 24.05 3.41
C ARG A 197 2.01 22.79 3.27
N ASP A 198 1.97 21.95 4.31
CA ASP A 198 1.19 20.70 4.30
C ASP A 198 -0.32 20.99 4.45
N ALA A 199 -0.66 22.03 5.24
CA ALA A 199 -2.03 22.52 5.35
C ALA A 199 -2.52 23.12 4.02
N ILE A 200 -1.70 23.95 3.36
CA ILE A 200 -2.03 24.54 2.05
C ILE A 200 -2.23 23.43 1.02
N PHE A 201 -1.32 22.45 0.96
CA PHE A 201 -1.44 21.32 0.05
C PHE A 201 -2.72 20.53 0.29
N LEU A 202 -3.06 20.27 1.55
CA LEU A 202 -4.27 19.55 1.94
C LEU A 202 -5.53 20.34 1.52
N CYS A 203 -5.61 21.63 1.84
CA CYS A 203 -6.73 22.49 1.47
C CYS A 203 -6.90 22.60 -0.05
N LEU A 204 -5.82 22.82 -0.79
CA LEU A 204 -5.85 22.92 -2.26
C LEU A 204 -6.29 21.61 -2.90
N SER A 205 -5.76 20.46 -2.43
CA SER A 205 -6.11 19.16 -3.00
C SER A 205 -7.56 18.78 -2.71
N ILE A 206 -8.06 19.07 -1.51
CA ILE A 206 -9.47 18.83 -1.16
C ILE A 206 -10.36 19.78 -1.96
N ALA A 207 -10.03 21.08 -2.00
CA ALA A 207 -10.80 22.05 -2.76
C ALA A 207 -10.87 21.68 -4.25
N ALA A 208 -9.76 21.27 -4.86
CA ALA A 208 -9.72 20.81 -6.25
C ALA A 208 -10.59 19.56 -6.47
N THR A 209 -10.53 18.59 -5.56
CA THR A 209 -11.35 17.36 -5.65
C THR A 209 -12.84 17.67 -5.51
N VAL A 210 -13.20 18.55 -4.57
CA VAL A 210 -14.58 18.99 -4.36
C VAL A 210 -15.07 19.85 -5.52
N LEU A 211 -14.23 20.73 -6.06
CA LEU A 211 -14.57 21.57 -7.20
C LEU A 211 -14.84 20.73 -8.47
N VAL A 212 -14.02 19.74 -8.76
CA VAL A 212 -14.28 18.77 -9.86
C VAL A 212 -15.60 18.05 -9.65
N ARG A 213 -16.00 17.78 -8.40
CA ARG A 213 -17.28 17.15 -8.09
C ARG A 213 -18.46 18.11 -8.16
N LEU A 214 -18.29 19.39 -7.77
CA LEU A 214 -19.36 20.41 -7.75
C LEU A 214 -19.53 21.15 -9.06
N ALA A 215 -18.51 21.14 -9.95
CA ALA A 215 -18.58 21.73 -11.30
C ALA A 215 -19.61 21.02 -12.21
N LEU A 216 -20.54 20.37 -11.60
CA LEU A 216 -21.60 19.48 -12.06
C LEU A 216 -22.94 19.68 -11.47
#